data_c96bcb170e08b59f4dc17d7a4be48ca5
#
_entry.id   c96bcb170e08b59f4dc17d7a4be48ca5
#
_cell.length_a   1.000
_cell.length_b   1.000
_cell.length_c   1.000
_cell.angle_alpha   90.00
_cell.angle_beta   90.00
_cell.angle_gamma   90.00
#
_symmetry.space_group_name_H-M   'P 1'
#
loop_
_entity.id
_entity.type
_entity.pdbx_description
1 polymer ?
#
loop_
_entity_poly.entity_id
_entity_poly.type
_entity_poly.pdbx_seq_one_letter_code
_entity_poly.pdbx_strand_id
1 'polypeptide(L)'
;NIADQNGFAVCYPQGTTDAWGDNFWNVGYDFHAGVTVDDIGFLETLASYLQSTYQLSQSNTFFTGMSNGGEMSYLLAFDGSNVFKAFAPVAGTVFPNGIITNLFTPNTPVPFFVTHGLNDNVTNFIGDSNDQYWGSYLSVDTLVDFWVNYNSLSNLNIDTFPDLNNNGKRTISYKYSSFASNSNEVWLFTHRSGHNWGDDGDIVIEQKIWDFFSLYSSNSTEINEINSLNNLLYITNLFGQKVIEKNNAFLFYKYDDGTTLKKVIIQ
;
A
#
# COMPACT_ATOMS: atom_id res chain seq x y z
N ASN A 1 2.67 10.44 14.27
CA ASN A 1 1.82 9.67 13.34
C ASN A 1 2.29 8.20 13.28
N ILE A 2 1.59 7.32 12.53
CA ILE A 2 1.90 5.88 12.44
C ILE A 2 3.31 5.66 11.85
N ALA A 3 3.69 6.42 10.83
CA ALA A 3 5.00 6.30 10.19
C ALA A 3 6.15 6.61 11.15
N ASP A 4 6.01 7.68 11.95
CA ASP A 4 7.03 8.04 12.94
C ASP A 4 7.16 7.00 14.06
N GLN A 5 6.03 6.45 14.51
CA GLN A 5 5.99 5.44 15.57
C GLN A 5 6.63 4.11 15.15
N ASN A 6 6.54 3.79 13.85
CA ASN A 6 6.96 2.49 13.31
C ASN A 6 8.19 2.58 12.41
N GLY A 7 8.76 3.76 12.22
CA GLY A 7 10.04 3.95 11.53
C GLY A 7 10.02 3.69 10.03
N PHE A 8 8.91 4.02 9.35
CA PHE A 8 8.84 3.90 7.89
C PHE A 8 8.66 5.26 7.19
N ALA A 9 9.07 5.33 5.93
CA ALA A 9 8.85 6.47 5.07
C ALA A 9 7.55 6.30 4.27
N VAL A 10 6.86 7.40 3.99
CA VAL A 10 5.67 7.43 3.12
C VAL A 10 5.97 8.32 1.92
N CYS A 11 5.63 7.83 0.73
CA CYS A 11 5.64 8.60 -0.51
C CYS A 11 4.21 8.75 -1.02
N TYR A 12 3.85 9.97 -1.42
CA TYR A 12 2.57 10.29 -2.05
C TYR A 12 2.85 10.70 -3.50
N PRO A 13 2.93 9.75 -4.43
CA PRO A 13 3.17 10.06 -5.83
C PRO A 13 1.94 10.74 -6.46
N GLN A 14 2.17 11.58 -7.46
CA GLN A 14 1.15 12.27 -8.21
C GLN A 14 0.97 11.60 -9.56
N GLY A 15 -0.26 11.22 -9.89
CA GLY A 15 -0.61 10.69 -11.21
C GLY A 15 -0.61 11.76 -12.30
N THR A 16 -0.72 11.32 -13.53
CA THR A 16 -0.80 12.19 -14.72
C THR A 16 -2.13 12.96 -14.74
N THR A 17 -2.14 14.14 -15.34
CA THR A 17 -3.37 14.91 -15.53
C THR A 17 -4.06 14.49 -16.81
N ASP A 18 -5.36 14.21 -16.75
CA ASP A 18 -6.19 13.85 -17.90
C ASP A 18 -6.67 15.07 -18.71
N ALA A 19 -7.52 14.81 -19.71
CA ALA A 19 -8.07 15.86 -20.58
C ALA A 19 -9.05 16.82 -19.88
N TRP A 20 -9.55 16.43 -18.71
CA TRP A 20 -10.48 17.25 -17.90
C TRP A 20 -9.77 18.01 -16.78
N GLY A 21 -8.48 17.76 -16.59
CA GLY A 21 -7.64 18.44 -15.59
C GLY A 21 -7.55 17.68 -14.27
N ASP A 22 -8.06 16.46 -14.22
CA ASP A 22 -8.00 15.61 -13.02
C ASP A 22 -6.73 14.74 -13.04
N ASN A 23 -6.11 14.59 -11.88
CA ASN A 23 -4.97 13.68 -11.74
C ASN A 23 -5.47 12.26 -11.50
N PHE A 24 -4.89 11.31 -12.23
CA PHE A 24 -5.33 9.92 -12.19
C PHE A 24 -4.18 8.93 -12.39
N TRP A 25 -4.43 7.69 -12.00
CA TRP A 25 -3.69 6.51 -12.44
C TRP A 25 -4.48 5.84 -13.56
N ASN A 26 -3.80 5.44 -14.61
CA ASN A 26 -4.41 4.73 -15.73
C ASN A 26 -4.72 3.28 -15.31
N VAL A 27 -5.94 3.04 -14.88
CA VAL A 27 -6.42 1.74 -14.41
C VAL A 27 -7.43 1.08 -15.35
N GLY A 28 -7.68 1.72 -16.51
CA GLY A 28 -8.52 1.15 -17.55
C GLY A 28 -9.98 1.56 -17.51
N TYR A 29 -10.28 2.76 -17.05
CA TYR A 29 -11.62 3.34 -17.21
C TYR A 29 -11.99 3.49 -18.68
N ASP A 30 -13.26 3.23 -19.03
CA ASP A 30 -13.74 3.32 -20.41
C ASP A 30 -13.52 4.71 -21.02
N PHE A 31 -13.69 5.79 -20.24
CA PHE A 31 -13.44 7.15 -20.71
C PHE A 31 -11.96 7.51 -20.86
N HIS A 32 -11.05 6.68 -20.34
CA HIS A 32 -9.61 6.77 -20.59
C HIS A 32 -9.14 5.84 -21.72
N ALA A 33 -10.06 5.31 -22.53
CA ALA A 33 -9.69 4.46 -23.65
C ALA A 33 -8.66 5.15 -24.57
N GLY A 34 -7.54 4.48 -24.82
CA GLY A 34 -6.44 5.02 -25.62
C GLY A 34 -5.38 5.82 -24.85
N VAL A 35 -5.53 6.01 -23.54
CA VAL A 35 -4.46 6.52 -22.68
C VAL A 35 -3.35 5.47 -22.60
N THR A 36 -2.09 5.89 -22.83
CA THR A 36 -0.92 5.00 -22.90
C THR A 36 0.13 5.31 -21.85
N VAL A 37 -0.27 6.00 -20.77
CA VAL A 37 0.63 6.30 -19.65
C VAL A 37 1.03 5.00 -18.95
N ASP A 38 2.34 4.81 -18.76
CA ASP A 38 2.90 3.67 -18.03
C ASP A 38 3.06 4.02 -16.53
N ASP A 39 1.97 3.98 -15.81
CA ASP A 39 1.97 4.26 -14.37
C ASP A 39 2.61 3.13 -13.55
N ILE A 40 2.55 1.89 -14.02
CA ILE A 40 3.23 0.75 -13.39
C ILE A 40 4.74 1.00 -13.40
N GLY A 41 5.32 1.20 -14.57
CA GLY A 41 6.76 1.48 -14.73
C GLY A 41 7.20 2.72 -13.98
N PHE A 42 6.37 3.77 -13.96
CA PHE A 42 6.63 4.97 -13.15
C PHE A 42 6.73 4.66 -11.66
N LEU A 43 5.74 3.97 -11.09
CA LEU A 43 5.68 3.67 -9.64
C LEU A 43 6.81 2.73 -9.20
N GLU A 44 7.14 1.73 -10.00
CA GLU A 44 8.28 0.84 -9.73
C GLU A 44 9.63 1.56 -9.80
N THR A 45 9.79 2.42 -10.80
CA THR A 45 11.00 3.24 -10.95
C THR A 45 11.14 4.22 -9.80
N LEU A 46 10.05 4.89 -9.40
CA LEU A 46 10.02 5.80 -8.27
C LEU A 46 10.39 5.09 -6.96
N ALA A 47 9.79 3.93 -6.69
CA ALA A 47 10.11 3.14 -5.50
C ALA A 47 11.59 2.75 -5.47
N SER A 48 12.12 2.24 -6.58
CA SER A 48 13.53 1.86 -6.72
C SER A 48 14.47 3.06 -6.55
N TYR A 49 14.11 4.22 -7.09
CA TYR A 49 14.83 5.47 -6.91
C TYR A 49 14.88 5.90 -5.43
N LEU A 50 13.73 5.86 -4.74
CA LEU A 50 13.64 6.22 -3.33
C LEU A 50 14.43 5.24 -2.44
N GLN A 51 14.34 3.94 -2.72
CA GLN A 51 15.11 2.91 -2.03
C GLN A 51 16.62 3.20 -2.14
N SER A 52 17.12 3.46 -3.33
CA SER A 52 18.55 3.72 -3.55
C SER A 52 19.00 5.07 -2.98
N THR A 53 18.19 6.12 -3.16
CA THR A 53 18.55 7.49 -2.76
C THR A 53 18.55 7.68 -1.24
N TYR A 54 17.58 7.06 -0.56
CA TYR A 54 17.39 7.21 0.88
C TYR A 54 17.79 5.98 1.68
N GLN A 55 18.41 4.98 1.03
CA GLN A 55 18.83 3.72 1.66
C GLN A 55 17.66 3.00 2.37
N LEU A 56 16.49 3.01 1.74
CA LEU A 56 15.32 2.31 2.25
C LEU A 56 15.39 0.83 1.89
N SER A 57 14.70 0.01 2.68
CA SER A 57 14.67 -1.43 2.47
C SER A 57 13.95 -1.81 1.18
N GLN A 58 14.62 -2.55 0.31
CA GLN A 58 14.02 -3.10 -0.91
C GLN A 58 13.03 -4.23 -0.61
N SER A 59 13.21 -4.93 0.51
CA SER A 59 12.33 -6.03 0.93
C SER A 59 11.09 -5.56 1.71
N ASN A 60 11.01 -4.29 2.11
CA ASN A 60 9.95 -3.73 2.94
C ASN A 60 9.28 -2.54 2.23
N THR A 61 8.88 -2.74 0.98
CA THR A 61 8.17 -1.74 0.19
C THR A 61 6.75 -2.23 -0.07
N PHE A 62 5.76 -1.43 0.30
CA PHE A 62 4.35 -1.78 0.28
C PHE A 62 3.57 -0.72 -0.48
N PHE A 63 2.42 -1.09 -1.01
CA PHE A 63 1.57 -0.17 -1.77
C PHE A 63 0.15 -0.12 -1.20
N THR A 64 -0.37 1.09 -1.03
CA THR A 64 -1.76 1.32 -0.64
C THR A 64 -2.29 2.56 -1.35
N GLY A 65 -3.58 2.61 -1.56
CA GLY A 65 -4.27 3.76 -2.12
C GLY A 65 -5.78 3.59 -2.03
N MET A 66 -6.49 4.69 -2.14
CA MET A 66 -7.95 4.70 -2.11
C MET A 66 -8.51 4.99 -3.50
N SER A 67 -9.69 4.43 -3.82
CA SER A 67 -10.41 4.65 -5.07
C SER A 67 -9.49 4.32 -6.25
N ASN A 68 -9.21 5.25 -7.16
CA ASN A 68 -8.27 5.08 -8.26
C ASN A 68 -6.87 4.59 -7.81
N GLY A 69 -6.39 5.03 -6.63
CA GLY A 69 -5.17 4.49 -6.00
C GLY A 69 -5.32 3.06 -5.49
N GLY A 70 -6.51 2.66 -5.06
CA GLY A 70 -6.85 1.28 -4.68
C GLY A 70 -6.89 0.36 -5.91
N GLU A 71 -7.43 0.84 -7.01
CA GLU A 71 -7.45 0.16 -8.31
C GLU A 71 -6.02 -0.02 -8.86
N MET A 72 -5.16 1.01 -8.70
CA MET A 72 -3.75 0.90 -9.04
C MET A 72 -3.02 -0.13 -8.17
N SER A 73 -3.44 -0.33 -6.91
CA SER A 73 -2.91 -1.40 -6.04
C SER A 73 -3.18 -2.79 -6.64
N TYR A 74 -4.38 -3.03 -7.15
CA TYR A 74 -4.71 -4.28 -7.84
C TYR A 74 -3.92 -4.43 -9.14
N LEU A 75 -3.80 -3.34 -9.91
CA LEU A 75 -3.10 -3.36 -11.19
C LEU A 75 -1.64 -3.79 -11.02
N LEU A 76 -0.91 -3.16 -10.09
CA LEU A 76 0.48 -3.50 -9.76
C LEU A 76 0.63 -4.97 -9.32
N ALA A 77 -0.33 -5.48 -8.55
CA ALA A 77 -0.29 -6.86 -8.09
C ALA A 77 -0.54 -7.86 -9.22
N PHE A 78 -1.50 -7.60 -10.10
CA PHE A 78 -1.80 -8.46 -11.26
C PHE A 78 -0.70 -8.40 -12.32
N ASP A 79 -0.03 -7.27 -12.51
CA ASP A 79 1.14 -7.16 -13.39
C ASP A 79 2.35 -7.95 -12.86
N GLY A 80 2.34 -8.30 -11.57
CA GLY A 80 3.38 -9.09 -10.93
C GLY A 80 4.61 -8.28 -10.54
N SER A 81 4.40 -7.07 -10.08
CA SER A 81 5.47 -6.20 -9.56
C SER A 81 6.35 -6.92 -8.55
N ASN A 82 7.67 -6.89 -8.77
CA ASN A 82 8.65 -7.43 -7.84
C ASN A 82 9.10 -6.42 -6.78
N VAL A 83 8.71 -5.17 -6.93
CA VAL A 83 9.12 -4.05 -6.06
C VAL A 83 8.28 -4.02 -4.78
N PHE A 84 6.97 -4.21 -4.93
CA PHE A 84 6.04 -4.16 -3.80
C PHE A 84 5.78 -5.56 -3.23
N LYS A 85 5.84 -5.70 -1.91
CA LYS A 85 5.75 -7.00 -1.20
C LYS A 85 4.37 -7.32 -0.68
N ALA A 86 3.52 -6.33 -0.48
CA ALA A 86 2.12 -6.48 -0.13
C ALA A 86 1.32 -5.26 -0.59
N PHE A 87 0.02 -5.44 -0.75
CA PHE A 87 -0.89 -4.45 -1.29
C PHE A 87 -2.08 -4.23 -0.37
N ALA A 88 -2.54 -2.97 -0.28
CA ALA A 88 -3.70 -2.61 0.52
C ALA A 88 -4.66 -1.68 -0.24
N PRO A 89 -5.46 -2.21 -1.18
CA PRO A 89 -6.49 -1.45 -1.87
C PRO A 89 -7.61 -1.03 -0.93
N VAL A 90 -7.99 0.25 -0.99
CA VAL A 90 -9.08 0.86 -0.23
C VAL A 90 -10.13 1.36 -1.20
N ALA A 91 -11.39 0.93 -1.05
CA ALA A 91 -12.53 1.35 -1.87
C ALA A 91 -12.24 1.34 -3.38
N GLY A 92 -11.53 0.32 -3.86
CA GLY A 92 -11.15 0.13 -5.25
C GLY A 92 -11.61 -1.24 -5.78
N THR A 93 -11.58 -1.39 -7.09
CA THR A 93 -11.94 -2.61 -7.81
C THR A 93 -11.01 -2.84 -9.00
N VAL A 94 -11.40 -3.73 -9.92
CA VAL A 94 -10.67 -4.01 -11.17
C VAL A 94 -11.61 -3.93 -12.37
N PHE A 95 -11.13 -3.28 -13.43
CA PHE A 95 -11.80 -3.15 -14.72
C PHE A 95 -11.28 -4.23 -15.68
N PRO A 96 -12.03 -5.32 -15.93
CA PRO A 96 -11.53 -6.46 -16.69
C PRO A 96 -11.25 -6.15 -18.17
N ASN A 97 -11.87 -5.13 -18.72
CA ASN A 97 -11.64 -4.66 -20.10
C ASN A 97 -10.52 -3.62 -20.18
N GLY A 98 -9.87 -3.31 -19.05
CA GLY A 98 -8.83 -2.30 -18.94
C GLY A 98 -7.45 -2.77 -19.43
N ILE A 99 -6.41 -2.22 -18.80
CA ILE A 99 -5.02 -2.33 -19.27
C ILE A 99 -4.44 -3.73 -19.03
N ILE A 100 -4.96 -4.48 -18.07
CA ILE A 100 -4.38 -5.77 -17.69
C ILE A 100 -4.80 -6.85 -18.68
N THR A 101 -3.88 -7.25 -19.54
CA THR A 101 -4.08 -8.38 -20.47
C THR A 101 -3.99 -9.74 -19.77
N ASN A 102 -3.38 -9.80 -18.59
CA ASN A 102 -3.14 -11.02 -17.80
C ASN A 102 -3.94 -11.04 -16.50
N LEU A 103 -5.13 -10.46 -16.50
CA LEU A 103 -6.03 -10.52 -15.36
C LEU A 103 -6.23 -12.00 -14.95
N PHE A 104 -6.14 -12.26 -13.63
CA PHE A 104 -6.19 -13.62 -13.04
C PHE A 104 -5.02 -14.56 -13.35
N THR A 105 -3.92 -14.04 -13.90
CA THR A 105 -2.69 -14.82 -14.11
C THR A 105 -1.44 -14.08 -13.60
N PRO A 106 -1.45 -13.58 -12.34
CA PRO A 106 -0.27 -12.91 -11.77
C PRO A 106 0.90 -13.91 -11.70
N ASN A 107 2.13 -13.39 -11.68
CA ASN A 107 3.33 -14.22 -11.68
C ASN A 107 3.59 -14.91 -10.33
N THR A 108 3.20 -14.28 -9.22
CA THR A 108 3.49 -14.76 -7.87
C THR A 108 2.35 -14.47 -6.91
N PRO A 109 2.10 -15.36 -5.92
CA PRO A 109 1.24 -15.06 -4.79
C PRO A 109 1.75 -13.85 -4.00
N VAL A 110 0.84 -12.93 -3.63
CA VAL A 110 1.16 -11.74 -2.83
C VAL A 110 0.13 -11.52 -1.73
N PRO A 111 0.51 -10.94 -0.59
CA PRO A 111 -0.41 -10.61 0.48
C PRO A 111 -1.33 -9.45 0.12
N PHE A 112 -2.60 -9.53 0.53
CA PHE A 112 -3.60 -8.48 0.30
C PHE A 112 -4.33 -8.08 1.57
N PHE A 113 -4.45 -6.77 1.79
CA PHE A 113 -5.39 -6.18 2.74
C PHE A 113 -6.42 -5.37 1.96
N VAL A 114 -7.66 -5.82 1.93
CA VAL A 114 -8.74 -5.14 1.24
C VAL A 114 -9.65 -4.47 2.25
N THR A 115 -10.01 -3.21 2.05
CA THR A 115 -11.07 -2.56 2.83
C THR A 115 -12.06 -1.87 1.90
N HIS A 116 -13.37 -2.09 2.15
CA HIS A 116 -14.42 -1.57 1.27
C HIS A 116 -15.72 -1.34 2.01
N GLY A 117 -16.40 -0.23 1.68
CA GLY A 117 -17.71 0.12 2.21
C GLY A 117 -18.82 -0.70 1.56
N LEU A 118 -19.66 -1.35 2.37
CA LEU A 118 -20.84 -2.09 1.86
C LEU A 118 -21.91 -1.17 1.24
N ASN A 119 -21.89 0.12 1.57
CA ASN A 119 -22.78 1.14 1.01
C ASN A 119 -22.02 2.09 0.07
N ASP A 120 -20.87 1.64 -0.46
CA ASP A 120 -20.15 2.40 -1.48
C ASP A 120 -21.03 2.52 -2.74
N ASN A 121 -21.32 3.75 -3.14
CA ASN A 121 -22.15 4.09 -4.29
C ASN A 121 -21.34 4.68 -5.46
N VAL A 122 -20.01 4.74 -5.32
CA VAL A 122 -19.08 5.12 -6.38
C VAL A 122 -18.51 3.85 -7.01
N THR A 123 -17.94 2.98 -6.18
CA THR A 123 -17.46 1.67 -6.58
C THR A 123 -18.21 0.61 -5.77
N ASN A 124 -19.29 0.08 -6.32
CA ASN A 124 -20.16 -0.85 -5.61
C ASN A 124 -19.41 -2.10 -5.16
N PHE A 125 -19.58 -2.50 -3.90
CA PHE A 125 -18.97 -3.72 -3.34
C PHE A 125 -19.28 -4.97 -4.19
N ILE A 126 -20.52 -5.06 -4.71
CA ILE A 126 -20.97 -6.20 -5.54
C ILE A 126 -20.50 -6.12 -6.99
N GLY A 127 -19.73 -5.08 -7.37
CA GLY A 127 -19.37 -4.83 -8.75
C GLY A 127 -20.52 -4.28 -9.60
N ASP A 128 -20.22 -3.89 -10.83
CA ASP A 128 -21.22 -3.52 -11.82
C ASP A 128 -20.73 -3.90 -13.23
N SER A 129 -21.40 -4.85 -13.86
CA SER A 129 -21.07 -5.29 -15.23
C SER A 129 -21.62 -4.36 -16.31
N ASN A 130 -22.45 -3.38 -15.93
CA ASN A 130 -23.14 -2.49 -16.84
C ASN A 130 -22.91 -1.01 -16.55
N ASP A 131 -21.89 -0.70 -15.73
CA ASP A 131 -21.54 0.68 -15.44
C ASP A 131 -21.20 1.42 -16.73
N GLN A 132 -21.88 2.54 -16.95
CA GLN A 132 -21.77 3.31 -18.20
C GLN A 132 -20.77 4.47 -18.10
N TYR A 133 -20.24 4.70 -16.90
CA TYR A 133 -19.30 5.80 -16.65
C TYR A 133 -17.87 5.30 -16.53
N TRP A 134 -17.62 4.40 -15.57
CA TRP A 134 -16.30 3.81 -15.36
C TRP A 134 -15.97 2.68 -16.35
N GLY A 135 -17.01 2.01 -16.88
CA GLY A 135 -16.91 0.72 -17.52
C GLY A 135 -17.20 -0.43 -16.55
N SER A 136 -17.39 -1.63 -17.09
CA SER A 136 -17.66 -2.84 -16.28
C SER A 136 -16.54 -3.09 -15.27
N TYR A 137 -16.89 -3.37 -14.01
CA TYR A 137 -15.93 -3.70 -12.96
C TYR A 137 -16.37 -4.87 -12.06
N LEU A 138 -15.38 -5.52 -11.45
CA LEU A 138 -15.56 -6.73 -10.67
C LEU A 138 -16.07 -6.43 -9.25
N SER A 139 -16.75 -7.40 -8.64
CA SER A 139 -17.07 -7.34 -7.21
C SER A 139 -15.83 -7.53 -6.35
N VAL A 140 -15.85 -6.95 -5.17
CA VAL A 140 -14.79 -7.13 -4.16
C VAL A 140 -14.65 -8.60 -3.76
N ASP A 141 -15.79 -9.30 -3.59
CA ASP A 141 -15.78 -10.73 -3.28
C ASP A 141 -15.05 -11.55 -4.35
N THR A 142 -15.30 -11.26 -5.65
CA THR A 142 -14.59 -11.94 -6.75
C THR A 142 -13.08 -11.76 -6.64
N LEU A 143 -12.62 -10.56 -6.31
CA LEU A 143 -11.18 -10.26 -6.18
C LEU A 143 -10.57 -10.92 -4.95
N VAL A 144 -11.28 -10.91 -3.82
CA VAL A 144 -10.86 -11.59 -2.60
C VAL A 144 -10.79 -13.10 -2.81
N ASP A 145 -11.83 -13.71 -3.37
CA ASP A 145 -11.88 -15.13 -3.67
C ASP A 145 -10.76 -15.57 -4.64
N PHE A 146 -10.45 -14.74 -5.63
CA PHE A 146 -9.33 -15.00 -6.52
C PHE A 146 -8.02 -15.08 -5.72
N TRP A 147 -7.68 -14.07 -4.91
CA TRP A 147 -6.43 -14.04 -4.17
C TRP A 147 -6.36 -15.10 -3.06
N VAL A 148 -7.48 -15.42 -2.41
CA VAL A 148 -7.59 -16.54 -1.45
C VAL A 148 -7.23 -17.86 -2.12
N ASN A 149 -7.81 -18.15 -3.29
CA ASN A 149 -7.53 -19.38 -4.04
C ASN A 149 -6.11 -19.39 -4.59
N TYR A 150 -5.66 -18.28 -5.18
CA TYR A 150 -4.33 -18.16 -5.78
C TYR A 150 -3.21 -18.31 -4.73
N ASN A 151 -3.41 -17.76 -3.54
CA ASN A 151 -2.49 -17.89 -2.41
C ASN A 151 -2.66 -19.23 -1.65
N SER A 152 -3.58 -20.10 -2.07
CA SER A 152 -3.87 -21.42 -1.46
C SER A 152 -4.22 -21.31 0.04
N LEU A 153 -5.07 -20.35 0.41
CA LEU A 153 -5.49 -20.13 1.79
C LEU A 153 -6.72 -20.99 2.11
N SER A 154 -6.71 -21.64 3.27
CA SER A 154 -7.75 -22.60 3.67
C SER A 154 -8.39 -22.33 5.02
N ASN A 155 -7.84 -21.41 5.81
CA ASN A 155 -8.38 -21.01 7.09
C ASN A 155 -9.03 -19.65 7.00
N LEU A 156 -10.18 -19.48 7.66
CA LEU A 156 -10.88 -18.20 7.77
C LEU A 156 -11.13 -17.88 9.24
N ASN A 157 -10.69 -16.70 9.67
CA ASN A 157 -11.05 -16.10 10.94
C ASN A 157 -11.94 -14.88 10.68
N ILE A 158 -13.07 -14.78 11.40
CA ILE A 158 -14.01 -13.66 11.29
C ILE A 158 -14.12 -12.99 12.64
N ASP A 159 -13.88 -11.67 12.68
CA ASP A 159 -14.05 -10.84 13.86
C ASP A 159 -14.96 -9.64 13.54
N THR A 160 -15.82 -9.29 14.50
CA THR A 160 -16.63 -8.07 14.44
C THR A 160 -16.09 -7.06 15.46
N PHE A 161 -15.69 -5.89 14.98
CA PHE A 161 -15.22 -4.82 15.85
C PHE A 161 -16.38 -4.19 16.63
N PRO A 162 -16.14 -3.73 17.88
CA PRO A 162 -17.14 -3.05 18.68
C PRO A 162 -17.61 -1.76 18.02
N ASP A 163 -18.91 -1.45 18.11
CA ASP A 163 -19.48 -0.16 17.74
C ASP A 163 -19.19 0.85 18.87
N LEU A 164 -18.03 1.47 18.82
CA LEU A 164 -17.54 2.36 19.89
C LEU A 164 -18.25 3.72 19.92
N ASN A 165 -18.76 4.14 18.78
CA ASN A 165 -19.44 5.43 18.63
C ASN A 165 -20.98 5.31 18.61
N ASN A 166 -21.52 4.08 18.77
CA ASN A 166 -22.95 3.77 18.80
C ASN A 166 -23.72 4.27 17.56
N ASN A 167 -23.07 4.24 16.38
CA ASN A 167 -23.70 4.67 15.14
C ASN A 167 -24.42 3.55 14.37
N GLY A 168 -24.38 2.32 14.89
CA GLY A 168 -24.97 1.12 14.28
C GLY A 168 -24.19 0.58 13.09
N LYS A 169 -23.04 1.17 12.78
CA LYS A 169 -22.11 0.69 11.75
C LYS A 169 -21.02 -0.10 12.43
N ARG A 170 -20.65 -1.23 11.87
CA ARG A 170 -19.60 -2.08 12.41
C ARG A 170 -18.67 -2.51 11.30
N THR A 171 -17.39 -2.57 11.63
CA THR A 171 -16.39 -3.20 10.77
C THR A 171 -16.33 -4.69 11.08
N ILE A 172 -16.32 -5.51 10.03
CA ILE A 172 -16.12 -6.95 10.11
C ILE A 172 -14.84 -7.27 9.35
N SER A 173 -13.94 -8.02 9.98
CA SER A 173 -12.75 -8.54 9.31
C SER A 173 -12.89 -10.01 8.98
N TYR A 174 -12.49 -10.37 7.78
CA TYR A 174 -12.35 -11.73 7.27
C TYR A 174 -10.88 -11.94 6.96
N LYS A 175 -10.20 -12.78 7.75
CA LYS A 175 -8.77 -13.02 7.60
C LYS A 175 -8.54 -14.44 7.11
N TYR A 176 -8.10 -14.55 5.87
CA TYR A 176 -7.78 -15.81 5.22
C TYR A 176 -6.29 -16.10 5.38
N SER A 177 -5.96 -17.30 5.84
CA SER A 177 -4.60 -17.76 6.09
C SER A 177 -4.42 -19.23 5.70
N SER A 178 -3.21 -19.74 5.79
CA SER A 178 -2.92 -21.17 5.69
C SER A 178 -2.14 -21.65 6.91
N PHE A 179 -2.04 -22.98 7.11
CA PHE A 179 -1.21 -23.56 8.18
C PHE A 179 0.30 -23.44 7.91
N ALA A 180 0.69 -23.09 6.68
CA ALA A 180 2.08 -22.87 6.36
C ALA A 180 2.58 -21.57 7.02
N SER A 181 3.74 -21.62 7.64
CA SER A 181 4.44 -20.41 8.08
C SER A 181 4.74 -19.51 6.87
N ASN A 182 4.54 -18.21 7.01
CA ASN A 182 4.75 -17.21 5.97
C ASN A 182 3.77 -17.31 4.79
N SER A 183 2.49 -17.64 5.04
CA SER A 183 1.45 -17.58 4.01
C SER A 183 1.22 -16.12 3.58
N ASN A 184 0.97 -15.93 2.28
CA ASN A 184 0.50 -14.66 1.74
C ASN A 184 -0.98 -14.48 2.08
N GLU A 185 -1.28 -13.98 3.27
CA GLU A 185 -2.65 -13.84 3.77
C GLU A 185 -3.47 -12.86 2.93
N VAL A 186 -4.78 -13.03 2.95
CA VAL A 186 -5.74 -12.08 2.40
C VAL A 186 -6.67 -11.66 3.53
N TRP A 187 -6.69 -10.36 3.82
CA TRP A 187 -7.59 -9.77 4.80
C TRP A 187 -8.62 -8.90 4.09
N LEU A 188 -9.90 -9.13 4.35
CA LEU A 188 -11.00 -8.28 3.92
C LEU A 188 -11.61 -7.61 5.14
N PHE A 189 -11.67 -6.28 5.13
CA PHE A 189 -12.39 -5.48 6.11
C PHE A 189 -13.58 -4.82 5.43
N THR A 190 -14.79 -5.18 5.87
CA THR A 190 -16.02 -4.55 5.39
C THR A 190 -16.60 -3.63 6.45
N HIS A 191 -17.10 -2.49 6.04
CA HIS A 191 -17.73 -1.51 6.93
C HIS A 191 -19.02 -0.98 6.30
N ARG A 192 -19.98 -0.50 7.12
CA ARG A 192 -21.26 0.01 6.61
C ARG A 192 -21.22 1.49 6.22
N SER A 193 -20.06 2.02 5.87
CA SER A 193 -19.89 3.34 5.28
C SER A 193 -19.93 3.29 3.76
N GLY A 194 -19.83 4.47 3.11
CA GLY A 194 -19.77 4.62 1.67
C GLY A 194 -18.33 4.60 1.12
N HIS A 195 -18.08 5.44 0.12
CA HIS A 195 -16.79 5.57 -0.55
C HIS A 195 -15.81 6.39 0.30
N ASN A 196 -15.09 5.74 1.20
CA ASN A 196 -14.12 6.39 2.09
C ASN A 196 -13.03 5.40 2.55
N TRP A 197 -12.10 5.86 3.40
CA TRP A 197 -11.00 5.05 3.94
C TRP A 197 -11.41 3.92 4.89
N GLY A 198 -12.70 3.67 5.10
CA GLY A 198 -13.19 2.72 6.08
C GLY A 198 -13.39 3.35 7.46
N ASP A 199 -13.60 4.65 7.45
CA ASP A 199 -13.65 5.50 8.63
C ASP A 199 -15.10 5.58 9.13
N ASP A 200 -15.54 4.57 9.85
CA ASP A 200 -16.81 4.61 10.61
C ASP A 200 -16.59 4.95 12.08
N GLY A 201 -15.32 5.22 12.46
CA GLY A 201 -14.93 5.69 13.78
C GLY A 201 -14.69 4.59 14.82
N ASP A 202 -14.86 3.32 14.46
CA ASP A 202 -14.65 2.19 15.39
C ASP A 202 -13.22 1.65 15.35
N ILE A 203 -12.54 1.82 14.22
CA ILE A 203 -11.16 1.41 14.01
C ILE A 203 -10.37 2.49 13.27
N VAL A 204 -9.06 2.47 13.43
CA VAL A 204 -8.12 3.26 12.62
C VAL A 204 -7.59 2.37 11.52
N ILE A 205 -8.15 2.53 10.30
CA ILE A 205 -7.85 1.61 9.19
C ILE A 205 -6.38 1.68 8.76
N GLU A 206 -5.75 2.84 8.82
CA GLU A 206 -4.34 3.02 8.50
C GLU A 206 -3.44 2.22 9.46
N GLN A 207 -3.85 2.09 10.74
CA GLN A 207 -3.16 1.22 11.68
C GLN A 207 -3.34 -0.25 11.30
N LYS A 208 -4.53 -0.65 10.83
CA LYS A 208 -4.78 -2.02 10.37
C LYS A 208 -4.01 -2.37 9.10
N ILE A 209 -3.86 -1.43 8.18
CA ILE A 209 -2.99 -1.56 7.00
C ILE A 209 -1.54 -1.75 7.45
N TRP A 210 -1.05 -0.95 8.40
CA TRP A 210 0.30 -1.12 8.94
C TRP A 210 0.46 -2.43 9.71
N ASP A 211 -0.50 -2.81 10.56
CA ASP A 211 -0.50 -4.09 11.27
C ASP A 211 -0.31 -5.25 10.27
N PHE A 212 -1.01 -5.18 9.13
CA PHE A 212 -0.90 -6.16 8.05
C PHE A 212 0.47 -6.11 7.35
N PHE A 213 0.92 -4.96 6.90
CA PHE A 213 2.21 -4.82 6.21
C PHE A 213 3.38 -5.25 7.09
N SER A 214 3.30 -5.02 8.40
CA SER A 214 4.33 -5.41 9.35
C SER A 214 4.55 -6.92 9.43
N LEU A 215 3.55 -7.76 9.09
CA LEU A 215 3.69 -9.21 9.01
C LEU A 215 4.65 -9.64 7.89
N TYR A 216 4.79 -8.81 6.87
CA TYR A 216 5.61 -9.07 5.67
C TYR A 216 6.87 -8.21 5.65
N SER A 217 7.10 -7.44 6.69
CA SER A 217 8.38 -6.75 6.87
C SER A 217 9.44 -7.76 7.32
N SER A 218 10.47 -7.93 6.51
CA SER A 218 11.66 -8.61 6.98
C SER A 218 12.34 -7.73 8.02
N ASN A 219 12.49 -8.22 9.25
CA ASN A 219 13.43 -7.62 10.18
C ASN A 219 14.82 -7.84 9.58
N SER A 220 15.28 -6.91 8.77
CA SER A 220 16.71 -6.81 8.52
C SER A 220 17.35 -6.38 9.83
N THR A 221 17.64 -7.34 10.70
CA THR A 221 18.63 -7.19 11.77
C THR A 221 20.05 -7.17 11.18
N GLU A 222 20.20 -6.82 9.93
CA GLU A 222 21.41 -6.22 9.44
C GLU A 222 21.43 -4.75 9.86
N ILE A 223 21.60 -4.54 11.16
CA ILE A 223 22.55 -3.52 11.56
C ILE A 223 23.83 -4.05 10.89
N ASN A 224 24.13 -3.59 9.69
CA ASN A 224 25.50 -3.52 9.28
C ASN A 224 26.14 -2.64 10.35
N GLU A 225 26.67 -3.26 11.40
CA GLU A 225 27.75 -2.63 12.14
C GLU A 225 28.75 -2.31 11.05
N ILE A 226 28.72 -1.05 10.61
CA ILE A 226 29.78 -0.48 9.80
C ILE A 226 30.97 -0.46 10.74
N ASN A 227 31.62 -1.62 10.86
CA ASN A 227 32.99 -1.75 11.40
C ASN A 227 33.96 -1.19 10.35
N SER A 228 33.63 -0.05 9.77
CA SER A 228 34.56 0.76 9.00
C SER A 228 34.94 1.94 9.89
N LEU A 229 36.19 2.20 10.00
CA LEU A 229 36.80 3.36 10.63
C LEU A 229 36.48 4.65 9.85
N ASN A 230 35.21 4.84 9.50
CA ASN A 230 34.77 5.99 8.71
C ASN A 230 34.69 7.22 9.63
N ASN A 231 35.40 8.25 9.26
CA ASN A 231 35.40 9.48 10.04
C ASN A 231 34.13 10.30 9.72
N LEU A 232 33.42 10.72 10.76
CA LEU A 232 32.31 11.64 10.62
C LEU A 232 32.82 13.00 10.14
N LEU A 233 32.38 13.44 8.97
CA LEU A 233 32.76 14.72 8.41
C LEU A 233 31.94 15.88 8.98
N TYR A 234 30.61 15.72 9.00
CA TYR A 234 29.70 16.72 9.54
C TYR A 234 28.28 16.16 9.71
N ILE A 235 27.46 16.88 10.44
CA ILE A 235 26.04 16.58 10.67
C ILE A 235 25.21 17.67 9.99
N THR A 236 24.09 17.31 9.34
CA THR A 236 23.12 18.26 8.80
C THR A 236 21.73 18.01 9.36
N ASN A 237 20.90 19.06 9.34
CA ASN A 237 19.46 18.95 9.57
C ASN A 237 18.72 18.57 8.28
N LEU A 238 17.39 18.52 8.34
CA LEU A 238 16.49 18.23 7.18
C LEU A 238 16.64 19.23 6.02
N PHE A 239 17.17 20.42 6.27
CA PHE A 239 17.38 21.46 5.25
C PHE A 239 18.80 21.45 4.67
N GLY A 240 19.62 20.44 5.01
CA GLY A 240 21.02 20.33 4.56
C GLY A 240 22.00 21.30 5.25
N GLN A 241 21.56 22.05 6.25
CA GLN A 241 22.41 22.98 7.00
C GLN A 241 23.27 22.20 8.00
N LYS A 242 24.58 22.50 8.07
CA LYS A 242 25.47 21.93 9.08
C LYS A 242 25.02 22.34 10.47
N VAL A 243 24.92 21.38 11.37
CA VAL A 243 24.48 21.56 12.76
C VAL A 243 25.34 20.76 13.72
N ILE A 244 25.25 21.08 14.98
CA ILE A 244 25.79 20.27 16.09
C ILE A 244 24.68 19.27 16.46
N GLU A 245 25.07 18.09 16.94
CA GLU A 245 24.14 17.07 17.43
C GLU A 245 23.17 17.66 18.46
N LYS A 246 21.87 17.45 18.26
CA LYS A 246 20.79 17.91 19.13
C LYS A 246 19.80 16.79 19.39
N ASN A 247 19.29 16.72 20.62
CA ASN A 247 18.19 15.85 20.99
C ASN A 247 16.88 16.28 20.31
N ASN A 248 15.97 15.32 20.05
CA ASN A 248 14.67 15.53 19.43
C ASN A 248 14.74 16.17 18.03
N ALA A 249 15.75 15.84 17.26
CA ALA A 249 15.95 16.33 15.90
C ALA A 249 16.28 15.20 14.93
N PHE A 250 15.81 15.33 13.68
CA PHE A 250 16.26 14.50 12.58
C PHE A 250 17.62 15.02 12.09
N LEU A 251 18.64 14.17 12.17
CA LEU A 251 20.01 14.51 11.83
C LEU A 251 20.57 13.52 10.80
N PHE A 252 21.37 14.05 9.87
CA PHE A 252 22.09 13.28 8.87
C PHE A 252 23.59 13.39 9.13
N TYR A 253 24.20 12.26 9.44
CA TYR A 253 25.65 12.13 9.68
C TYR A 253 26.30 11.79 8.36
N LYS A 254 27.20 12.63 7.88
CA LYS A 254 27.97 12.43 6.65
C LYS A 254 29.37 11.95 6.97
N TYR A 255 29.79 10.87 6.34
CA TYR A 255 31.08 10.22 6.55
C TYR A 255 32.02 10.41 5.34
N ASP A 256 33.32 10.17 5.54
CA ASP A 256 34.37 10.38 4.54
C ASP A 256 34.33 9.39 3.38
N ASP A 257 33.66 8.25 3.53
CA ASP A 257 33.39 7.27 2.46
C ASP A 257 32.18 7.64 1.58
N GLY A 258 31.55 8.79 1.85
CA GLY A 258 30.34 9.23 1.15
C GLY A 258 29.04 8.71 1.76
N THR A 259 29.09 7.84 2.75
CA THR A 259 27.88 7.33 3.42
C THR A 259 27.16 8.41 4.21
N THR A 260 25.84 8.22 4.36
CA THR A 260 24.98 9.11 5.15
C THR A 260 24.15 8.29 6.11
N LEU A 261 24.32 8.49 7.40
CA LEU A 261 23.48 7.86 8.42
C LEU A 261 22.40 8.85 8.91
N LYS A 262 21.14 8.44 8.88
CA LYS A 262 20.04 9.19 9.51
C LYS A 262 19.92 8.78 10.97
N LYS A 263 19.93 9.75 11.89
CA LYS A 263 19.69 9.52 13.32
C LYS A 263 18.55 10.38 13.82
N VAL A 264 17.74 9.80 14.69
CA VAL A 264 16.79 10.53 15.56
C VAL A 264 17.26 10.27 16.99
N ILE A 265 17.68 11.33 17.68
CA ILE A 265 18.08 11.22 19.08
C ILE A 265 16.87 11.62 19.90
N ILE A 266 16.30 10.67 20.61
CA ILE A 266 15.17 10.87 21.53
C ILE A 266 15.73 10.75 22.95
N GLN A 267 15.45 11.74 23.78
CA GLN A 267 15.67 11.67 25.23
C GLN A 267 14.35 11.52 25.95
#